data_14105b1909c18ac9a5e986314e93d5a9
#
_entry.id   14105b1909c18ac9a5e986314e93d5a9
#
_cell.length_a   1.000
_cell.length_b   1.000
_cell.length_c   1.000
_cell.angle_alpha   90.00
_cell.angle_beta   90.00
_cell.angle_gamma   90.00
#
_symmetry.space_group_name_H-M   'P 1'
#
loop_
_entity.id
_entity.type
_entity.pdbx_description
1 polymer ?
#
loop_
_entity_poly.entity_id
_entity_poly.type
_entity_poly.pdbx_seq_one_letter_code
_entity_poly.pdbx_strand_id
1 'polypeptide(L)'
;MSSSENAASREVCEESPPPSEAEPLRVVLLGRTGTGRSSSGNTILGRSAFWVDISPCSVTTQCKRQTGTVNGRSISLIDTPGFFNTHLPPEELMAEVGRCVVLSSPGPHAFLVTLRPDRFTQEERDTLEWIKATFGPEATRYIVVLFTWGDQLQGKCIKDFLEESDELLEFVNSCHGGYHLFDNSEQDKTECTQQVAQLLEKVDKIVADNGGGCYSNEMFKEAEKAIREAQERILAEKGEKVESPLKEPEGTEEQGPELERRRRREEEERRREEEEARKRAERLFWCELATALGKGAAEGAGIMGKDKGKGKAVKKVKVVEKAAALAASPLSIKSAAKVVGGAVREGGKVLYKHRKTFLH
;
A
#
# COMPACT_ATOMS: atom_id res chain seq x y z
N MET A 1 67.50 -18.33 27.18
CA MET A 1 66.51 -17.74 28.07
C MET A 1 66.01 -16.46 27.43
N SER A 2 64.93 -16.55 26.73
CA SER A 2 64.23 -15.40 26.20
C SER A 2 62.75 -15.75 26.10
N SER A 3 61.98 -15.17 26.97
CA SER A 3 60.55 -15.32 27.07
C SER A 3 59.89 -14.49 25.99
N SER A 4 59.09 -15.13 25.14
CA SER A 4 58.24 -14.45 24.18
C SER A 4 56.85 -14.24 24.84
N GLU A 5 56.51 -13.04 25.10
CA GLU A 5 55.15 -12.62 25.49
C GLU A 5 54.27 -12.60 24.27
N ASN A 6 53.23 -13.41 24.33
CA ASN A 6 52.21 -13.53 23.31
C ASN A 6 51.08 -12.50 23.60
N ALA A 7 51.08 -11.39 22.88
CA ALA A 7 50.04 -10.38 22.96
C ALA A 7 48.85 -10.85 22.14
N ALA A 8 47.81 -11.33 22.81
CA ALA A 8 46.53 -11.63 22.17
C ALA A 8 45.80 -10.31 21.85
N SER A 9 45.75 -9.97 20.57
CA SER A 9 44.92 -8.91 20.03
C SER A 9 43.44 -9.29 20.21
N ARG A 10 42.73 -8.56 21.08
CA ARG A 10 41.27 -8.60 21.15
C ARG A 10 40.73 -7.89 19.89
N GLU A 11 40.22 -8.66 18.94
CA GLU A 11 39.35 -8.13 17.90
C GLU A 11 38.08 -7.60 18.60
N VAL A 12 37.94 -6.29 18.57
CA VAL A 12 36.68 -5.60 18.89
C VAL A 12 35.78 -5.87 17.71
N CYS A 13 34.80 -6.72 17.89
CA CYS A 13 33.70 -6.85 16.95
C CYS A 13 32.98 -5.50 16.92
N GLU A 14 33.18 -4.70 15.87
CA GLU A 14 32.36 -3.56 15.56
C GLU A 14 30.93 -4.09 15.31
N GLU A 15 30.06 -3.91 16.29
CA GLU A 15 28.63 -4.07 16.08
C GLU A 15 28.22 -3.11 14.98
N SER A 16 27.80 -3.67 13.85
CA SER A 16 27.20 -2.91 12.75
C SER A 16 26.07 -2.05 13.32
N PRO A 17 25.97 -0.76 12.96
CA PRO A 17 24.89 0.09 13.45
C PRO A 17 23.54 -0.58 13.11
N PRO A 18 22.53 -0.45 13.98
CA PRO A 18 21.22 -1.03 13.73
C PRO A 18 20.72 -0.58 12.36
N PRO A 19 20.08 -1.44 11.56
CA PRO A 19 19.65 -1.08 10.22
C PRO A 19 18.79 0.18 10.32
N SER A 20 19.23 1.24 9.64
CA SER A 20 18.45 2.47 9.48
C SER A 20 17.03 2.04 9.08
N GLU A 21 16.01 2.56 9.78
CA GLU A 21 14.62 2.18 9.57
C GLU A 21 14.23 2.48 8.11
N ALA A 22 14.43 1.50 7.26
CA ALA A 22 14.07 1.58 5.85
C ALA A 22 12.56 1.78 5.75
N GLU A 23 12.11 2.74 4.94
CA GLU A 23 10.69 2.92 4.63
C GLU A 23 10.03 1.59 4.27
N PRO A 24 8.76 1.36 4.69
CA PRO A 24 8.08 0.11 4.38
C PRO A 24 7.96 -0.09 2.86
N LEU A 25 8.23 -1.30 2.40
CA LEU A 25 8.01 -1.70 1.01
C LEU A 25 6.51 -1.64 0.71
N ARG A 26 6.08 -0.69 -0.10
CA ARG A 26 4.68 -0.50 -0.47
C ARG A 26 4.35 -1.29 -1.73
N VAL A 27 3.38 -2.19 -1.63
CA VAL A 27 2.97 -3.08 -2.72
C VAL A 27 1.46 -2.99 -2.92
N VAL A 28 1.03 -2.76 -4.15
CA VAL A 28 -0.39 -2.66 -4.52
C VAL A 28 -0.82 -3.94 -5.23
N LEU A 29 -1.90 -4.55 -4.75
CA LEU A 29 -2.50 -5.74 -5.35
C LEU A 29 -3.60 -5.32 -6.32
N LEU A 30 -3.42 -5.62 -7.60
CA LEU A 30 -4.36 -5.33 -8.69
C LEU A 30 -4.83 -6.63 -9.34
N GLY A 31 -5.98 -6.60 -9.98
CA GLY A 31 -6.52 -7.74 -10.72
C GLY A 31 -8.05 -7.80 -10.67
N ARG A 32 -8.63 -8.77 -11.35
CA ARG A 32 -10.08 -9.01 -11.35
C ARG A 32 -10.60 -9.59 -10.05
N THR A 33 -11.90 -9.51 -9.83
CA THR A 33 -12.55 -10.22 -8.72
C THR A 33 -12.34 -11.73 -8.88
N GLY A 34 -11.96 -12.39 -7.78
CA GLY A 34 -11.73 -13.84 -7.76
C GLY A 34 -10.32 -14.29 -8.22
N THR A 35 -9.42 -13.37 -8.61
CA THR A 35 -8.04 -13.72 -8.97
C THR A 35 -7.10 -13.92 -7.78
N GLY A 36 -7.59 -13.96 -6.56
CA GLY A 36 -6.77 -14.28 -5.38
C GLY A 36 -5.96 -13.14 -4.77
N ARG A 37 -6.25 -11.86 -5.08
CA ARG A 37 -5.54 -10.69 -4.50
C ARG A 37 -5.43 -10.73 -2.98
N SER A 38 -6.58 -10.75 -2.29
CA SER A 38 -6.65 -10.75 -0.82
C SER A 38 -5.98 -11.99 -0.21
N SER A 39 -6.13 -13.16 -0.86
CA SER A 39 -5.44 -14.39 -0.46
C SER A 39 -3.92 -14.23 -0.59
N SER A 40 -3.44 -13.73 -1.72
CA SER A 40 -2.00 -13.45 -1.93
C SER A 40 -1.46 -12.45 -0.90
N GLY A 41 -2.25 -11.43 -0.56
CA GLY A 41 -1.90 -10.49 0.52
C GLY A 41 -1.75 -11.18 1.87
N ASN A 42 -2.62 -12.14 2.20
CA ASN A 42 -2.54 -12.94 3.41
C ASN A 42 -1.31 -13.87 3.38
N THR A 43 -1.04 -14.52 2.25
CA THR A 43 0.16 -15.35 2.04
C THR A 43 1.44 -14.53 2.25
N ILE A 44 1.54 -13.33 1.65
CA ILE A 44 2.71 -12.44 1.80
C ILE A 44 2.90 -12.03 3.27
N LEU A 45 1.82 -11.68 3.98
CA LEU A 45 1.90 -11.23 5.38
C LEU A 45 1.99 -12.40 6.38
N GLY A 46 1.85 -13.64 5.94
CA GLY A 46 1.86 -14.84 6.80
C GLY A 46 0.72 -14.87 7.83
N ARG A 47 -0.37 -14.14 7.59
CA ARG A 47 -1.54 -14.05 8.47
C ARG A 47 -2.81 -13.64 7.74
N SER A 48 -3.98 -13.95 8.29
CA SER A 48 -5.28 -13.48 7.78
C SER A 48 -5.47 -11.98 8.07
N ALA A 49 -4.85 -11.14 7.24
CA ALA A 49 -4.90 -9.68 7.33
C ALA A 49 -6.07 -9.08 6.52
N PHE A 50 -6.40 -9.72 5.40
CA PHE A 50 -7.51 -9.36 4.54
C PHE A 50 -8.61 -10.40 4.63
N TRP A 51 -9.86 -9.94 4.56
CA TRP A 51 -11.01 -10.84 4.55
C TRP A 51 -11.11 -11.53 3.19
N VAL A 52 -11.19 -12.85 3.23
CA VAL A 52 -11.36 -13.71 2.05
C VAL A 52 -12.61 -14.56 2.27
N ASP A 53 -13.45 -14.64 1.26
CA ASP A 53 -14.65 -15.47 1.28
C ASP A 53 -14.94 -15.99 -0.13
N ILE A 54 -15.55 -17.16 -0.22
CA ILE A 54 -16.05 -17.71 -1.48
C ILE A 54 -17.42 -17.12 -1.73
N SER A 55 -17.49 -16.11 -2.59
CA SER A 55 -18.72 -15.39 -2.89
C SER A 55 -18.84 -15.14 -4.40
N PRO A 56 -20.05 -15.21 -4.97
CA PRO A 56 -20.28 -14.78 -6.34
C PRO A 56 -20.13 -13.28 -6.54
N CYS A 57 -20.09 -12.51 -5.45
CA CYS A 57 -19.89 -11.06 -5.46
C CYS A 57 -18.48 -10.70 -4.98
N SER A 58 -18.00 -9.51 -5.32
CA SER A 58 -16.73 -9.01 -4.81
C SER A 58 -16.80 -8.83 -3.30
N VAL A 59 -15.92 -9.53 -2.58
CA VAL A 59 -15.79 -9.44 -1.12
C VAL A 59 -15.08 -8.16 -0.72
N THR A 60 -14.05 -7.78 -1.47
CA THR A 60 -13.33 -6.52 -1.28
C THR A 60 -14.07 -5.40 -2.00
N THR A 61 -14.70 -4.52 -1.24
CA THR A 61 -15.46 -3.37 -1.76
C THR A 61 -14.70 -2.06 -1.68
N GLN A 62 -13.63 -1.99 -0.91
CA GLN A 62 -12.81 -0.81 -0.67
C GLN A 62 -11.33 -1.18 -0.58
N CYS A 63 -10.46 -0.26 -1.00
CA CYS A 63 -9.02 -0.39 -0.78
C CYS A 63 -8.70 -0.42 0.70
N LYS A 64 -7.83 -1.36 1.10
CA LYS A 64 -7.38 -1.53 2.49
C LYS A 64 -5.88 -1.68 2.52
N ARG A 65 -5.22 -0.96 3.45
CA ARG A 65 -3.79 -1.11 3.73
C ARG A 65 -3.62 -1.99 4.97
N GLN A 66 -2.72 -2.97 4.88
CA GLN A 66 -2.25 -3.79 5.98
C GLN A 66 -0.73 -3.79 5.99
N THR A 67 -0.16 -3.70 7.18
CA THR A 67 1.31 -3.69 7.36
C THR A 67 1.74 -4.91 8.14
N GLY A 68 2.96 -5.35 7.90
CA GLY A 68 3.56 -6.46 8.63
C GLY A 68 5.06 -6.51 8.42
N THR A 69 5.74 -7.34 9.20
CA THR A 69 7.16 -7.63 9.03
C THR A 69 7.32 -9.00 8.40
N VAL A 70 7.97 -9.06 7.24
CA VAL A 70 8.23 -10.29 6.48
C VAL A 70 9.72 -10.38 6.23
N ASN A 71 10.35 -11.46 6.66
CA ASN A 71 11.81 -11.65 6.58
C ASN A 71 12.61 -10.46 7.15
N GLY A 72 12.15 -9.90 8.29
CA GLY A 72 12.79 -8.75 8.94
C GLY A 72 12.54 -7.39 8.28
N ARG A 73 11.78 -7.32 7.19
CA ARG A 73 11.47 -6.11 6.43
C ARG A 73 10.04 -5.65 6.65
N SER A 74 9.84 -4.36 6.88
CA SER A 74 8.52 -3.77 6.95
C SER A 74 7.87 -3.72 5.57
N ILE A 75 6.66 -4.28 5.45
CA ILE A 75 5.88 -4.32 4.20
C ILE A 75 4.51 -3.69 4.44
N SER A 76 4.07 -2.87 3.49
CA SER A 76 2.76 -2.26 3.43
C SER A 76 2.04 -2.76 2.18
N LEU A 77 1.02 -3.61 2.35
CA LEU A 77 0.19 -4.12 1.26
C LEU A 77 -1.10 -3.34 1.15
N ILE A 78 -1.46 -2.98 -0.07
CA ILE A 78 -2.71 -2.31 -0.40
C ILE A 78 -3.55 -3.27 -1.26
N ASP A 79 -4.56 -3.89 -0.63
CA ASP A 79 -5.56 -4.69 -1.36
C ASP A 79 -6.61 -3.76 -1.94
N THR A 80 -6.97 -3.99 -3.22
CA THR A 80 -7.91 -3.15 -3.96
C THR A 80 -9.18 -3.93 -4.31
N PRO A 81 -10.32 -3.26 -4.50
CA PRO A 81 -11.47 -3.91 -5.11
C PRO A 81 -11.14 -4.34 -6.54
N GLY A 82 -11.89 -5.29 -7.09
CA GLY A 82 -11.77 -5.63 -8.51
C GLY A 82 -12.17 -4.44 -9.37
N PHE A 83 -11.21 -3.71 -9.91
CA PHE A 83 -11.49 -2.50 -10.70
C PHE A 83 -12.29 -2.79 -11.98
N PHE A 84 -12.26 -4.04 -12.45
CA PHE A 84 -13.09 -4.53 -13.56
C PHE A 84 -14.44 -5.11 -13.11
N ASN A 85 -14.80 -4.95 -11.83
CA ASN A 85 -16.11 -5.36 -11.35
C ASN A 85 -17.19 -4.47 -11.97
N THR A 86 -18.05 -5.10 -12.81
CA THR A 86 -19.14 -4.41 -13.50
C THR A 86 -20.23 -3.89 -12.56
N HIS A 87 -20.25 -4.35 -11.31
CA HIS A 87 -21.27 -3.95 -10.32
C HIS A 87 -20.95 -2.64 -9.58
N LEU A 88 -19.68 -2.16 -9.61
CA LEU A 88 -19.33 -0.89 -9.00
C LEU A 88 -19.70 0.27 -9.92
N PRO A 89 -20.43 1.29 -9.44
CA PRO A 89 -20.64 2.52 -10.18
C PRO A 89 -19.31 3.18 -10.55
N PRO A 90 -19.22 3.86 -11.73
CA PRO A 90 -17.97 4.51 -12.15
C PRO A 90 -17.39 5.48 -11.12
N GLU A 91 -18.24 6.21 -10.41
CA GLU A 91 -17.84 7.17 -9.35
C GLU A 91 -17.24 6.46 -8.14
N GLU A 92 -17.77 5.31 -7.75
CA GLU A 92 -17.22 4.49 -6.67
C GLU A 92 -15.87 3.91 -7.06
N LEU A 93 -15.75 3.45 -8.28
CA LEU A 93 -14.52 2.94 -8.82
C LEU A 93 -13.40 4.01 -8.83
N MET A 94 -13.69 5.21 -9.35
CA MET A 94 -12.77 6.34 -9.33
C MET A 94 -12.35 6.72 -7.90
N ALA A 95 -13.29 6.68 -6.97
CA ALA A 95 -12.96 6.94 -5.57
C ALA A 95 -12.01 5.90 -4.99
N GLU A 96 -12.18 4.61 -5.32
CA GLU A 96 -11.26 3.57 -4.85
C GLU A 96 -9.87 3.67 -5.51
N VAL A 97 -9.77 4.10 -6.77
CA VAL A 97 -8.48 4.43 -7.39
C VAL A 97 -7.79 5.56 -6.63
N GLY A 98 -8.51 6.65 -6.34
CA GLY A 98 -7.98 7.75 -5.54
C GLY A 98 -7.56 7.30 -4.14
N ARG A 99 -8.33 6.40 -3.52
CA ARG A 99 -7.97 5.82 -2.22
C ARG A 99 -6.71 4.97 -2.29
N CYS A 100 -6.54 4.19 -3.36
CA CYS A 100 -5.31 3.44 -3.61
C CYS A 100 -4.09 4.36 -3.66
N VAL A 101 -4.18 5.49 -4.38
CA VAL A 101 -3.11 6.50 -4.45
C VAL A 101 -2.75 7.03 -3.06
N VAL A 102 -3.73 7.44 -2.27
CA VAL A 102 -3.50 7.94 -0.90
C VAL A 102 -2.84 6.89 -0.03
N LEU A 103 -3.30 5.64 -0.08
CA LEU A 103 -2.79 4.56 0.76
C LEU A 103 -1.39 4.09 0.34
N SER A 104 -0.99 4.28 -0.90
CA SER A 104 0.33 3.89 -1.42
C SER A 104 1.30 5.06 -1.57
N SER A 105 0.91 6.30 -1.17
CA SER A 105 1.78 7.49 -1.22
C SER A 105 3.07 7.29 -0.37
N PRO A 106 4.23 7.77 -0.84
CA PRO A 106 4.52 8.61 -2.03
C PRO A 106 4.51 7.86 -3.37
N GLY A 107 4.26 6.57 -3.36
CA GLY A 107 4.14 5.68 -4.51
C GLY A 107 4.45 4.23 -4.13
N PRO A 108 3.97 3.25 -4.88
CA PRO A 108 4.27 1.85 -4.65
C PRO A 108 5.64 1.47 -5.19
N HIS A 109 6.29 0.52 -4.55
CA HIS A 109 7.53 -0.09 -5.01
C HIS A 109 7.25 -1.21 -6.03
N ALA A 110 6.05 -1.80 -5.97
CA ALA A 110 5.58 -2.75 -6.96
C ALA A 110 4.05 -2.77 -7.05
N PHE A 111 3.57 -3.08 -8.24
CA PHE A 111 2.21 -3.50 -8.51
C PHE A 111 2.20 -5.01 -8.77
N LEU A 112 1.44 -5.78 -8.02
CA LEU A 112 1.23 -7.20 -8.27
C LEU A 112 -0.11 -7.36 -9.01
N VAL A 113 -0.04 -7.71 -10.28
CA VAL A 113 -1.23 -7.95 -11.11
C VAL A 113 -1.57 -9.43 -11.03
N THR A 114 -2.61 -9.77 -10.27
CA THR A 114 -3.01 -11.16 -10.07
C THR A 114 -3.81 -11.70 -11.24
N LEU A 115 -3.39 -12.84 -11.78
CA LEU A 115 -4.05 -13.63 -12.82
C LEU A 115 -4.25 -15.06 -12.33
N ARG A 116 -5.26 -15.74 -12.89
CA ARG A 116 -5.41 -17.19 -12.76
C ARG A 116 -4.80 -17.86 -13.97
N PRO A 117 -4.20 -19.06 -13.81
CA PRO A 117 -3.69 -19.83 -14.94
C PRO A 117 -4.86 -20.57 -15.64
N ASP A 118 -5.77 -19.80 -16.21
CA ASP A 118 -6.89 -20.25 -17.00
C ASP A 118 -6.95 -19.49 -18.34
N ARG A 119 -8.11 -19.38 -18.98
CA ARG A 119 -8.24 -18.68 -20.27
C ARG A 119 -7.91 -17.19 -20.11
N PHE A 120 -6.90 -16.70 -20.86
CA PHE A 120 -6.56 -15.29 -20.95
C PHE A 120 -7.59 -14.55 -21.78
N THR A 121 -8.42 -13.78 -21.12
CA THR A 121 -9.56 -13.07 -21.72
C THR A 121 -9.25 -11.61 -22.06
N GLN A 122 -10.13 -10.95 -22.81
CA GLN A 122 -10.01 -9.53 -23.11
C GLN A 122 -9.95 -8.68 -21.83
N GLU A 123 -10.65 -9.10 -20.78
CA GLU A 123 -10.67 -8.36 -19.51
C GLU A 123 -9.30 -8.36 -18.78
N GLU A 124 -8.52 -9.43 -18.91
CA GLU A 124 -7.13 -9.46 -18.42
C GLU A 124 -6.23 -8.54 -19.25
N ARG A 125 -6.39 -8.54 -20.59
CA ARG A 125 -5.66 -7.62 -21.48
C ARG A 125 -5.96 -6.16 -21.14
N ASP A 126 -7.23 -5.83 -20.93
CA ASP A 126 -7.68 -4.48 -20.60
C ASP A 126 -7.14 -4.02 -19.24
N THR A 127 -6.77 -4.95 -18.34
CA THR A 127 -6.16 -4.62 -17.06
C THR A 127 -4.86 -3.82 -17.23
N LEU A 128 -3.98 -4.25 -18.11
CA LEU A 128 -2.70 -3.55 -18.33
C LEU A 128 -2.92 -2.18 -18.98
N GLU A 129 -3.82 -2.11 -19.96
CA GLU A 129 -4.14 -0.83 -20.61
C GLU A 129 -4.76 0.16 -19.63
N TRP A 130 -5.62 -0.32 -18.74
CA TRP A 130 -6.16 0.49 -17.66
C TRP A 130 -5.08 0.97 -16.67
N ILE A 131 -4.13 0.10 -16.29
CA ILE A 131 -3.02 0.48 -15.40
C ILE A 131 -2.19 1.59 -16.06
N LYS A 132 -1.84 1.44 -17.34
CA LYS A 132 -1.12 2.46 -18.11
C LYS A 132 -1.89 3.78 -18.20
N ALA A 133 -3.21 3.71 -18.43
CA ALA A 133 -4.06 4.91 -18.53
C ALA A 133 -4.24 5.63 -17.19
N THR A 134 -4.28 4.88 -16.08
CA THR A 134 -4.53 5.43 -14.74
C THR A 134 -3.27 5.93 -14.07
N PHE A 135 -2.22 5.13 -14.12
CA PHE A 135 -0.95 5.41 -13.43
C PHE A 135 0.12 5.95 -14.40
N GLY A 136 -0.05 5.82 -15.70
CA GLY A 136 0.93 6.16 -16.70
C GLY A 136 1.69 4.95 -17.24
N PRO A 137 2.26 5.03 -18.46
CA PRO A 137 2.94 3.90 -19.11
C PRO A 137 4.16 3.40 -18.32
N GLU A 138 4.87 4.28 -17.63
CA GLU A 138 6.03 3.92 -16.80
C GLU A 138 5.69 3.00 -15.62
N ALA A 139 4.42 2.88 -15.24
CA ALA A 139 3.98 1.96 -14.20
C ALA A 139 4.32 0.51 -14.54
N THR A 140 4.39 0.15 -15.83
CA THR A 140 4.74 -1.21 -16.29
C THR A 140 6.13 -1.66 -15.82
N ARG A 141 7.02 -0.71 -15.54
CA ARG A 141 8.37 -0.98 -15.01
C ARG A 141 8.35 -1.53 -13.59
N TYR A 142 7.24 -1.35 -12.88
CA TYR A 142 7.04 -1.75 -11.49
C TYR A 142 6.03 -2.89 -11.35
N ILE A 143 5.61 -3.54 -12.44
CA ILE A 143 4.61 -4.61 -12.43
C ILE A 143 5.30 -5.98 -12.37
N VAL A 144 4.82 -6.82 -11.44
CA VAL A 144 4.98 -8.28 -11.46
C VAL A 144 3.63 -8.91 -11.74
N VAL A 145 3.55 -9.80 -12.72
CA VAL A 145 2.37 -10.62 -12.95
C VAL A 145 2.39 -11.78 -11.97
N LEU A 146 1.41 -11.84 -11.07
CA LEU A 146 1.30 -12.86 -10.04
C LEU A 146 0.25 -13.89 -10.44
N PHE A 147 0.69 -15.06 -10.90
CA PHE A 147 -0.20 -16.18 -11.14
C PHE A 147 -0.57 -16.82 -9.81
N THR A 148 -1.85 -16.85 -9.51
CA THR A 148 -2.42 -17.50 -8.33
C THR A 148 -2.99 -18.86 -8.74
N TRP A 149 -3.40 -19.70 -7.76
CA TRP A 149 -3.92 -21.03 -8.05
C TRP A 149 -2.91 -21.93 -8.79
N GLY A 150 -1.67 -21.97 -8.31
CA GLY A 150 -0.61 -22.77 -8.89
C GLY A 150 -0.94 -24.27 -8.98
N ASP A 151 -1.74 -24.76 -8.05
CA ASP A 151 -2.30 -26.12 -8.02
C ASP A 151 -3.11 -26.46 -9.29
N GLN A 152 -3.76 -25.49 -9.92
CA GLN A 152 -4.55 -25.69 -11.14
C GLN A 152 -3.70 -25.99 -12.39
N LEU A 153 -2.40 -25.74 -12.35
CA LEU A 153 -1.49 -26.13 -13.42
C LEU A 153 -1.27 -27.66 -13.53
N GLN A 154 -1.68 -28.42 -12.49
CA GLN A 154 -1.62 -29.91 -12.50
C GLN A 154 -0.26 -30.46 -12.89
N GLY A 155 0.82 -29.84 -12.41
CA GLY A 155 2.19 -30.22 -12.71
C GLY A 155 2.76 -29.64 -14.01
N LYS A 156 2.00 -28.88 -14.78
CA LYS A 156 2.50 -28.14 -15.94
C LYS A 156 3.40 -26.99 -15.47
N CYS A 157 4.54 -26.83 -16.14
CA CYS A 157 5.39 -25.68 -15.88
C CYS A 157 4.69 -24.40 -16.31
N ILE A 158 4.73 -23.35 -15.49
CA ILE A 158 4.14 -22.04 -15.83
C ILE A 158 4.75 -21.47 -17.12
N LYS A 159 6.02 -21.76 -17.40
CA LYS A 159 6.67 -21.32 -18.65
C LYS A 159 5.99 -21.94 -19.87
N ASP A 160 5.75 -23.25 -19.84
CA ASP A 160 5.08 -23.96 -20.94
C ASP A 160 3.64 -23.45 -21.12
N PHE A 161 2.96 -23.10 -19.99
CA PHE A 161 1.64 -22.50 -20.04
C PHE A 161 1.65 -21.11 -20.70
N LEU A 162 2.66 -20.27 -20.44
CA LEU A 162 2.79 -18.97 -21.07
C LEU A 162 3.06 -19.07 -22.58
N GLU A 163 3.87 -20.05 -22.99
CA GLU A 163 4.22 -20.28 -24.40
C GLU A 163 3.04 -20.78 -25.25
N GLU A 164 1.92 -21.18 -24.62
CA GLU A 164 0.68 -21.56 -25.35
C GLU A 164 -0.13 -20.37 -25.87
N SER A 165 0.17 -19.15 -25.42
CA SER A 165 -0.54 -17.94 -25.80
C SER A 165 0.41 -16.78 -26.03
N ASP A 166 0.61 -16.42 -27.30
CA ASP A 166 1.42 -15.26 -27.68
C ASP A 166 0.95 -13.97 -26.98
N GLU A 167 -0.37 -13.78 -26.85
CA GLU A 167 -0.96 -12.61 -26.20
C GLU A 167 -0.64 -12.55 -24.70
N LEU A 168 -0.68 -13.69 -24.00
CA LEU A 168 -0.33 -13.77 -22.58
C LEU A 168 1.17 -13.56 -22.38
N LEU A 169 1.97 -14.15 -23.26
CA LEU A 169 3.43 -13.99 -23.23
C LEU A 169 3.82 -12.52 -23.49
N GLU A 170 3.19 -11.84 -24.46
CA GLU A 170 3.38 -10.42 -24.72
C GLU A 170 2.97 -9.57 -23.52
N PHE A 171 1.81 -9.87 -22.88
CA PHE A 171 1.37 -9.20 -21.68
C PHE A 171 2.41 -9.30 -20.56
N VAL A 172 2.92 -10.51 -20.28
CA VAL A 172 3.94 -10.72 -19.25
C VAL A 172 5.24 -10.02 -19.59
N ASN A 173 5.69 -10.09 -20.85
CA ASN A 173 6.93 -9.45 -21.32
C ASN A 173 6.86 -7.91 -21.28
N SER A 174 5.66 -7.33 -21.35
CA SER A 174 5.49 -5.89 -21.18
C SER A 174 5.59 -5.43 -19.73
N CYS A 175 5.60 -6.36 -18.77
CA CYS A 175 5.76 -6.12 -17.35
C CYS A 175 7.21 -6.44 -16.93
N HIS A 176 8.00 -5.41 -16.52
CA HIS A 176 9.44 -5.58 -16.25
C HIS A 176 9.76 -6.57 -15.12
N GLY A 177 8.86 -6.77 -14.16
CA GLY A 177 9.02 -7.76 -13.11
C GLY A 177 8.77 -9.21 -13.56
N GLY A 178 8.36 -9.38 -14.84
CA GLY A 178 8.00 -10.69 -15.36
C GLY A 178 6.83 -11.30 -14.58
N TYR A 179 6.92 -12.59 -14.30
CA TYR A 179 5.88 -13.32 -13.59
C TYR A 179 6.39 -14.01 -12.32
N HIS A 180 5.47 -14.32 -11.42
CA HIS A 180 5.68 -15.16 -10.26
C HIS A 180 4.45 -16.03 -10.02
N LEU A 181 4.67 -17.26 -9.51
CA LEU A 181 3.60 -18.22 -9.24
C LEU A 181 3.37 -18.34 -7.74
N PHE A 182 2.11 -18.22 -7.31
CA PHE A 182 1.66 -18.50 -5.94
C PHE A 182 0.66 -19.64 -5.92
N ASP A 183 0.88 -20.56 -5.01
CA ASP A 183 -0.16 -21.45 -4.51
C ASP A 183 -0.66 -20.92 -3.17
N ASN A 184 -1.85 -20.30 -3.18
CA ASN A 184 -2.46 -19.74 -1.97
C ASN A 184 -3.19 -20.83 -1.13
N SER A 185 -3.29 -22.06 -1.63
CA SER A 185 -3.84 -23.22 -0.93
C SER A 185 -2.79 -23.96 -0.10
N GLU A 186 -1.50 -23.63 -0.33
CA GLU A 186 -0.37 -24.30 0.30
C GLU A 186 -0.46 -24.27 1.82
N GLN A 187 -0.40 -25.44 2.43
CA GLN A 187 -0.47 -25.61 3.88
C GLN A 187 0.93 -25.74 4.51
N ASP A 188 1.96 -26.02 3.69
CA ASP A 188 3.33 -26.06 4.17
C ASP A 188 3.88 -24.64 4.32
N LYS A 189 4.15 -24.27 5.57
CA LYS A 189 4.69 -22.94 5.90
C LYS A 189 6.06 -22.69 5.26
N THR A 190 6.85 -23.74 5.01
CA THR A 190 8.18 -23.63 4.42
C THR A 190 8.06 -23.22 2.95
N GLU A 191 7.16 -23.88 2.20
CA GLU A 191 6.90 -23.56 0.80
C GLU A 191 6.29 -22.16 0.64
N CYS A 192 5.30 -21.81 1.49
CA CYS A 192 4.77 -20.44 1.55
C CYS A 192 5.87 -19.40 1.77
N THR A 193 6.77 -19.62 2.72
CA THR A 193 7.87 -18.69 3.02
C THR A 193 8.83 -18.57 1.84
N GLN A 194 9.12 -19.65 1.15
CA GLN A 194 9.99 -19.66 -0.01
C GLN A 194 9.38 -18.91 -1.20
N GLN A 195 8.09 -19.12 -1.50
CA GLN A 195 7.37 -18.39 -2.55
C GLN A 195 7.40 -16.88 -2.28
N VAL A 196 7.16 -16.47 -1.03
CA VAL A 196 7.20 -15.07 -0.62
C VAL A 196 8.62 -14.49 -0.74
N ALA A 197 9.65 -15.21 -0.30
CA ALA A 197 11.04 -14.77 -0.42
C ALA A 197 11.42 -14.49 -1.88
N GLN A 198 11.12 -15.43 -2.78
CA GLN A 198 11.37 -15.29 -4.22
C GLN A 198 10.60 -14.13 -4.85
N LEU A 199 9.35 -13.86 -4.40
CA LEU A 199 8.60 -12.69 -4.85
C LEU A 199 9.28 -11.40 -4.41
N LEU A 200 9.71 -11.32 -3.15
CA LEU A 200 10.38 -10.14 -2.61
C LEU A 200 11.72 -9.87 -3.32
N GLU A 201 12.49 -10.90 -3.67
CA GLU A 201 13.70 -10.76 -4.49
C GLU A 201 13.41 -10.12 -5.86
N LYS A 202 12.30 -10.53 -6.51
CA LYS A 202 11.86 -9.90 -7.77
C LYS A 202 11.48 -8.44 -7.58
N VAL A 203 10.79 -8.11 -6.50
CA VAL A 203 10.43 -6.73 -6.17
C VAL A 203 11.70 -5.90 -5.90
N ASP A 204 12.66 -6.44 -5.16
CA ASP A 204 13.93 -5.76 -4.90
C ASP A 204 14.72 -5.49 -6.19
N LYS A 205 14.71 -6.46 -7.11
CA LYS A 205 15.31 -6.27 -8.43
C LYS A 205 14.63 -5.14 -9.21
N ILE A 206 13.28 -5.10 -9.23
CA ILE A 206 12.53 -4.01 -9.88
C ILE A 206 12.92 -2.66 -9.29
N VAL A 207 12.96 -2.57 -7.95
CA VAL A 207 13.32 -1.34 -7.25
C VAL A 207 14.74 -0.91 -7.62
N ALA A 208 15.70 -1.84 -7.61
CA ALA A 208 17.09 -1.59 -8.00
C ALA A 208 17.22 -1.13 -9.47
N ASP A 209 16.56 -1.84 -10.40
CA ASP A 209 16.58 -1.53 -11.83
C ASP A 209 15.94 -0.15 -12.14
N ASN A 210 15.11 0.37 -11.23
CA ASN A 210 14.47 1.67 -11.31
C ASN A 210 15.13 2.74 -10.41
N GLY A 211 16.39 2.56 -10.01
CA GLY A 211 17.16 3.55 -9.26
C GLY A 211 16.92 3.55 -7.75
N GLY A 212 16.40 2.47 -7.18
CA GLY A 212 16.24 2.28 -5.73
C GLY A 212 14.99 2.92 -5.14
N GLY A 213 14.15 3.58 -5.95
CA GLY A 213 12.97 4.32 -5.50
C GLY A 213 11.64 3.61 -5.81
N CYS A 214 10.56 4.15 -5.27
CA CYS A 214 9.21 3.75 -5.62
C CYS A 214 8.76 4.38 -6.94
N TYR A 215 7.73 3.79 -7.56
CA TYR A 215 7.03 4.39 -8.66
C TYR A 215 6.39 5.72 -8.23
N SER A 216 6.55 6.76 -9.05
CA SER A 216 5.91 8.05 -8.83
C SER A 216 5.54 8.72 -10.14
N ASN A 217 4.51 9.52 -10.12
CA ASN A 217 4.08 10.41 -11.19
C ASN A 217 3.53 11.70 -10.57
N GLU A 218 3.04 12.62 -11.39
CA GLU A 218 2.51 13.89 -10.89
C GLU A 218 1.39 13.72 -9.87
N MET A 219 0.51 12.73 -10.07
CA MET A 219 -0.57 12.42 -9.14
C MET A 219 -0.06 12.01 -7.75
N PHE A 220 0.97 11.14 -7.69
CA PHE A 220 1.60 10.73 -6.43
C PHE A 220 2.37 11.87 -5.77
N LYS A 221 3.08 12.68 -6.56
CA LYS A 221 3.83 13.84 -6.05
C LYS A 221 2.90 14.86 -5.40
N GLU A 222 1.80 15.20 -6.04
CA GLU A 222 0.83 16.15 -5.50
C GLU A 222 0.13 15.59 -4.25
N ALA A 223 -0.22 14.29 -4.26
CA ALA A 223 -0.80 13.64 -3.09
C ALA A 223 0.18 13.66 -1.91
N GLU A 224 1.43 13.25 -2.12
CA GLU A 224 2.46 13.22 -1.08
C GLU A 224 2.76 14.59 -0.50
N LYS A 225 2.91 15.60 -1.38
CA LYS A 225 3.13 16.99 -0.96
C LYS A 225 2.02 17.46 -0.03
N ALA A 226 0.77 17.26 -0.40
CA ALA A 226 -0.38 17.68 0.40
C ALA A 226 -0.49 16.92 1.73
N ILE A 227 -0.21 15.61 1.71
CA ILE A 227 -0.21 14.79 2.93
C ILE A 227 0.89 15.24 3.88
N ARG A 228 2.10 15.51 3.38
CA ARG A 228 3.25 15.96 4.17
C ARG A 228 2.98 17.32 4.81
N GLU A 229 2.52 18.30 4.05
CA GLU A 229 2.16 19.62 4.57
C GLU A 229 1.07 19.54 5.68
N ALA A 230 0.11 18.63 5.51
CA ALA A 230 -0.91 18.40 6.54
C ALA A 230 -0.32 17.71 7.78
N GLN A 231 0.58 16.77 7.61
CA GLN A 231 1.26 16.09 8.71
C GLN A 231 2.09 17.07 9.54
N GLU A 232 2.89 17.91 8.88
CA GLU A 232 3.72 18.93 9.54
C GLU A 232 2.87 19.89 10.38
N ARG A 233 1.73 20.34 9.87
CA ARG A 233 0.80 21.19 10.63
C ARG A 233 0.22 20.49 11.85
N ILE A 234 -0.17 19.21 11.70
CA ILE A 234 -0.72 18.43 12.83
C ILE A 234 0.33 18.28 13.92
N LEU A 235 1.60 18.09 13.56
CA LEU A 235 2.70 17.98 14.51
C LEU A 235 2.99 19.33 15.18
N ALA A 236 3.01 20.43 14.42
CA ALA A 236 3.20 21.78 14.97
C ALA A 236 2.10 22.17 15.97
N GLU A 237 0.84 21.91 15.64
CA GLU A 237 -0.31 22.14 16.54
C GLU A 237 -0.21 21.33 17.85
N LYS A 238 0.41 20.15 17.81
CA LYS A 238 0.66 19.35 19.02
C LYS A 238 1.83 19.92 19.83
N GLY A 239 2.93 20.31 19.17
CA GLY A 239 4.10 20.90 19.80
C GLY A 239 3.78 22.18 20.57
N GLU A 240 3.00 23.08 19.99
CA GLU A 240 2.53 24.31 20.66
C GLU A 240 1.68 24.04 21.92
N LYS A 241 0.99 22.88 22.00
CA LYS A 241 0.19 22.50 23.18
C LYS A 241 1.03 21.90 24.30
N VAL A 242 2.24 21.43 24.04
CA VAL A 242 3.13 20.78 25.02
C VAL A 242 4.08 21.78 25.66
N GLU A 243 4.32 22.96 25.08
CA GLU A 243 5.17 24.03 25.62
C GLU A 243 4.52 24.84 26.74
N SER A 244 3.63 24.26 27.57
CA SER A 244 3.36 24.79 28.89
C SER A 244 4.53 24.41 29.82
N PRO A 245 5.13 25.36 30.57
CA PRO A 245 6.38 25.16 31.23
C PRO A 245 6.26 24.11 32.34
N LEU A 246 6.59 22.89 32.05
CA LEU A 246 6.91 21.88 33.05
C LEU A 246 8.34 22.19 33.53
N LYS A 247 8.44 22.57 34.80
CA LYS A 247 9.71 22.78 35.53
C LYS A 247 10.64 21.62 35.24
N GLU A 248 11.85 21.92 34.75
CA GLU A 248 12.96 20.98 34.68
C GLU A 248 13.20 20.41 36.09
N PRO A 249 13.27 19.09 36.27
CA PRO A 249 13.76 18.54 37.50
C PRO A 249 15.27 18.77 37.56
N GLU A 250 15.67 19.61 38.51
CA GLU A 250 17.09 19.80 38.84
C GLU A 250 17.74 18.46 39.19
N GLY A 251 18.78 18.11 38.44
CA GLY A 251 19.93 17.35 38.93
C GLY A 251 19.72 15.91 39.36
N THR A 252 19.75 15.00 38.38
CA THR A 252 20.41 13.70 38.58
C THR A 252 21.12 13.34 37.28
N GLU A 253 22.45 13.23 37.33
CA GLU A 253 23.26 12.68 36.23
C GLU A 253 22.91 11.21 36.07
N GLU A 254 21.91 10.94 35.25
CA GLU A 254 21.61 9.58 34.80
C GLU A 254 22.74 9.12 33.87
N GLN A 255 23.63 8.26 34.39
CA GLN A 255 24.74 7.69 33.63
C GLN A 255 24.40 6.26 33.19
N GLY A 256 24.59 5.99 31.88
CA GLY A 256 24.62 4.64 31.34
C GLY A 256 23.29 4.10 30.78
N PRO A 257 22.92 2.84 31.06
CA PRO A 257 21.86 2.11 30.35
C PRO A 257 20.45 2.72 30.51
N GLU A 258 20.23 3.54 31.53
CA GLU A 258 18.93 4.17 31.80
C GLU A 258 18.67 5.36 30.88
N LEU A 259 19.67 6.16 30.59
CA LEU A 259 19.63 7.24 29.61
C LEU A 259 19.38 6.71 28.21
N GLU A 260 19.98 5.57 27.87
CA GLU A 260 19.78 4.93 26.56
C GLU A 260 18.34 4.37 26.41
N ARG A 261 17.81 3.76 27.47
CA ARG A 261 16.39 3.30 27.50
C ARG A 261 15.41 4.46 27.39
N ARG A 262 15.72 5.61 28.02
CA ARG A 262 14.91 6.82 27.93
C ARG A 262 14.92 7.37 26.51
N ARG A 263 16.10 7.51 25.88
CA ARG A 263 16.22 7.95 24.48
C ARG A 263 15.45 7.06 23.52
N ARG A 264 15.54 5.74 23.67
CA ARG A 264 14.77 4.78 22.85
C ARG A 264 13.26 4.96 23.03
N ARG A 265 12.79 5.18 24.25
CA ARG A 265 11.35 5.44 24.50
C ARG A 265 10.88 6.75 23.86
N GLU A 266 11.66 7.82 24.03
CA GLU A 266 11.36 9.13 23.43
C GLU A 266 11.34 9.06 21.90
N GLU A 267 12.26 8.30 21.31
CA GLU A 267 12.32 8.07 19.87
C GLU A 267 11.13 7.22 19.36
N GLU A 268 10.77 6.15 20.07
CA GLU A 268 9.57 5.35 19.77
C GLU A 268 8.28 6.17 19.91
N GLU A 269 8.17 7.02 20.92
CA GLU A 269 7.02 7.89 21.13
C GLU A 269 6.91 8.92 20.00
N ARG A 270 7.99 9.61 19.64
CA ARG A 270 8.05 10.54 18.53
C ARG A 270 7.62 9.85 17.22
N ARG A 271 8.14 8.66 16.96
CA ARG A 271 7.79 7.89 15.77
C ARG A 271 6.30 7.53 15.73
N ARG A 272 5.73 7.14 16.87
CA ARG A 272 4.27 6.88 16.96
C ARG A 272 3.46 8.13 16.67
N GLU A 273 3.88 9.27 17.17
CA GLU A 273 3.23 10.55 16.91
C GLU A 273 3.30 10.95 15.43
N GLU A 274 4.46 10.81 14.80
CA GLU A 274 4.64 11.06 13.36
C GLU A 274 3.74 10.14 12.52
N GLU A 275 3.66 8.85 12.85
CA GLU A 275 2.79 7.89 12.17
C GLU A 275 1.29 8.21 12.35
N GLU A 276 0.88 8.59 13.56
CA GLU A 276 -0.50 9.03 13.82
C GLU A 276 -0.85 10.31 13.07
N ALA A 277 0.07 11.28 13.06
CA ALA A 277 -0.10 12.54 12.31
C ALA A 277 -0.23 12.25 10.81
N ARG A 278 0.59 11.35 10.27
CA ARG A 278 0.50 10.92 8.87
C ARG A 278 -0.85 10.25 8.57
N LYS A 279 -1.29 9.31 9.38
CA LYS A 279 -2.61 8.66 9.22
C LYS A 279 -3.76 9.67 9.28
N ARG A 280 -3.62 10.72 10.09
CA ARG A 280 -4.61 11.81 10.15
C ARG A 280 -4.56 12.68 8.90
N ALA A 281 -3.38 13.03 8.40
CA ALA A 281 -3.18 13.78 7.17
C ALA A 281 -3.73 13.04 5.93
N GLU A 282 -3.43 11.75 5.81
CA GLU A 282 -3.99 10.88 4.76
C GLU A 282 -5.52 10.87 4.77
N ARG A 283 -6.13 10.81 5.96
CA ARG A 283 -7.60 10.86 6.10
C ARG A 283 -8.18 12.21 5.68
N LEU A 284 -7.51 13.31 6.02
CA LEU A 284 -7.95 14.66 5.60
C LEU A 284 -7.86 14.78 4.08
N PHE A 285 -6.74 14.39 3.49
CA PHE A 285 -6.56 14.43 2.04
C PHE A 285 -7.59 13.54 1.33
N TRP A 286 -7.82 12.32 1.83
CA TRP A 286 -8.85 11.43 1.29
C TRP A 286 -10.25 12.05 1.31
N CYS A 287 -10.63 12.72 2.39
CA CYS A 287 -11.93 13.37 2.49
C CYS A 287 -12.12 14.48 1.42
N GLU A 288 -11.08 15.29 1.18
CA GLU A 288 -11.10 16.33 0.15
C GLU A 288 -11.10 15.71 -1.27
N LEU A 289 -10.32 14.64 -1.48
CA LEU A 289 -10.28 13.93 -2.75
C LEU A 289 -11.64 13.28 -3.06
N ALA A 290 -12.26 12.62 -2.10
CA ALA A 290 -13.58 12.02 -2.25
C ALA A 290 -14.64 13.08 -2.59
N THR A 291 -14.56 14.26 -1.98
CA THR A 291 -15.42 15.40 -2.31
C THR A 291 -15.17 15.89 -3.74
N ALA A 292 -13.91 16.03 -4.14
CA ALA A 292 -13.54 16.41 -5.51
C ALA A 292 -13.98 15.38 -6.57
N LEU A 293 -14.10 14.11 -6.20
CA LEU A 293 -14.59 13.03 -7.06
C LEU A 293 -16.13 12.91 -7.09
N GLY A 294 -16.86 13.75 -6.35
CA GLY A 294 -18.32 13.79 -6.35
C GLY A 294 -18.96 12.97 -5.23
N LYS A 295 -18.17 12.37 -4.33
CA LYS A 295 -18.68 11.75 -3.10
C LYS A 295 -18.84 12.81 -2.01
N GLY A 296 -19.99 12.80 -1.32
CA GLY A 296 -20.19 13.71 -0.18
C GLY A 296 -19.16 13.47 0.93
N ALA A 297 -18.81 14.53 1.67
CA ALA A 297 -17.83 14.48 2.76
C ALA A 297 -18.10 13.38 3.81
N ALA A 298 -19.36 13.00 4.01
CA ALA A 298 -19.76 11.92 4.92
C ALA A 298 -19.36 10.53 4.43
N GLU A 299 -19.44 10.29 3.12
CA GLU A 299 -19.02 9.02 2.50
C GLU A 299 -17.49 8.91 2.43
N GLY A 300 -16.83 10.01 2.07
CA GLY A 300 -15.37 10.09 2.06
C GLY A 300 -14.75 9.80 3.44
N ALA A 301 -15.44 10.13 4.51
CA ALA A 301 -14.99 9.85 5.88
C ALA A 301 -15.24 8.39 6.35
N GLY A 302 -15.82 7.52 5.52
CA GLY A 302 -16.13 6.13 5.88
C GLY A 302 -17.24 6.01 6.94
N ILE A 303 -18.14 7.00 7.02
CA ILE A 303 -19.19 7.07 8.07
C ILE A 303 -20.42 6.26 7.68
N MET A 304 -20.59 5.93 6.40
CA MET A 304 -21.70 5.11 5.91
C MET A 304 -21.33 3.63 5.76
N GLY A 305 -20.78 3.01 6.79
CA GLY A 305 -20.91 1.57 6.96
C GLY A 305 -22.37 1.27 7.34
N LYS A 306 -23.03 0.40 6.59
CA LYS A 306 -24.37 -0.14 6.93
C LYS A 306 -24.31 -0.92 8.24
N ASP A 307 -24.27 -0.23 9.36
CA ASP A 307 -24.51 -0.83 10.67
C ASP A 307 -25.92 -0.46 11.12
N LYS A 308 -26.85 -1.38 10.89
CA LYS A 308 -28.19 -1.34 11.47
C LYS A 308 -28.08 -1.73 12.95
N GLY A 309 -27.72 -0.79 13.84
CA GLY A 309 -27.66 -1.03 15.25
C GLY A 309 -27.49 0.24 16.08
N LYS A 310 -28.54 0.59 16.79
CA LYS A 310 -28.67 1.46 17.98
C LYS A 310 -27.43 2.30 18.40
N GLY A 311 -27.39 3.57 18.01
CA GLY A 311 -26.36 4.50 18.47
C GLY A 311 -26.43 5.88 17.81
N LYS A 312 -27.60 6.53 17.75
CA LYS A 312 -27.81 7.80 17.04
C LYS A 312 -27.07 9.02 17.62
N ALA A 313 -26.74 9.03 18.90
CA ALA A 313 -26.14 10.22 19.55
C ALA A 313 -24.61 10.33 19.31
N VAL A 314 -23.87 9.23 19.39
CA VAL A 314 -22.39 9.22 19.23
C VAL A 314 -21.98 9.50 17.77
N LYS A 315 -22.84 9.15 16.79
CA LYS A 315 -22.58 9.40 15.37
C LYS A 315 -22.64 10.88 15.00
N LYS A 316 -23.50 11.69 15.63
CA LYS A 316 -23.62 13.12 15.33
C LYS A 316 -22.38 13.92 15.74
N VAL A 317 -21.80 13.65 16.90
CA VAL A 317 -20.60 14.37 17.38
C VAL A 317 -19.40 14.11 16.46
N LYS A 318 -19.13 12.86 16.08
CA LYS A 318 -18.05 12.53 15.14
C LYS A 318 -18.24 13.08 13.73
N VAL A 319 -19.47 13.25 13.27
CA VAL A 319 -19.79 13.89 11.98
C VAL A 319 -19.49 15.38 12.02
N VAL A 320 -19.84 16.05 13.11
CA VAL A 320 -19.60 17.50 13.30
C VAL A 320 -18.09 17.78 13.42
N GLU A 321 -17.35 16.99 14.18
CA GLU A 321 -15.88 17.11 14.26
C GLU A 321 -15.18 16.88 12.92
N LYS A 322 -15.63 15.89 12.14
CA LYS A 322 -15.08 15.63 10.80
C LYS A 322 -15.46 16.71 9.78
N ALA A 323 -16.68 17.26 9.86
CA ALA A 323 -17.09 18.38 9.03
C ALA A 323 -16.33 19.66 9.38
N ALA A 324 -16.05 19.89 10.66
CA ALA A 324 -15.23 21.02 11.12
C ALA A 324 -13.77 20.89 10.67
N ALA A 325 -13.19 19.68 10.71
CA ALA A 325 -11.85 19.41 10.18
C ALA A 325 -11.75 19.65 8.67
N LEU A 326 -12.80 19.29 7.90
CA LEU A 326 -12.89 19.57 6.46
C LEU A 326 -13.00 21.07 6.15
N ALA A 327 -13.73 21.82 6.97
CA ALA A 327 -13.84 23.27 6.82
C ALA A 327 -12.50 23.99 7.06
N ALA A 328 -11.64 23.41 7.89
CA ALA A 328 -10.30 23.91 8.22
C ALA A 328 -9.19 23.38 7.31
N SER A 329 -9.53 22.56 6.30
CA SER A 329 -8.52 21.97 5.41
C SER A 329 -7.75 23.06 4.65
N PRO A 330 -6.40 22.96 4.61
CA PRO A 330 -5.55 23.90 3.88
C PRO A 330 -5.92 24.00 2.40
N LEU A 331 -5.75 25.17 1.83
CA LEU A 331 -5.99 25.41 0.39
C LEU A 331 -5.11 24.47 -0.48
N SER A 332 -3.90 24.15 -0.03
CA SER A 332 -3.00 23.22 -0.69
C SER A 332 -3.60 21.81 -0.82
N ILE A 333 -4.21 21.28 0.24
CA ILE A 333 -4.91 19.99 0.21
C ILE A 333 -6.05 19.99 -0.79
N LYS A 334 -6.87 21.04 -0.81
CA LYS A 334 -7.99 21.18 -1.75
C LYS A 334 -7.53 21.26 -3.20
N SER A 335 -6.43 22.00 -3.44
CA SER A 335 -5.83 22.11 -4.77
C SER A 335 -5.28 20.77 -5.26
N ALA A 336 -4.48 20.11 -4.44
CA ALA A 336 -3.92 18.78 -4.75
C ALA A 336 -5.03 17.73 -4.96
N ALA A 337 -6.07 17.74 -4.15
CA ALA A 337 -7.22 16.84 -4.31
C ALA A 337 -7.94 17.04 -5.66
N LYS A 338 -8.01 18.27 -6.17
CA LYS A 338 -8.55 18.53 -7.52
C LYS A 338 -7.66 18.00 -8.63
N VAL A 339 -6.33 18.16 -8.52
CA VAL A 339 -5.36 17.65 -9.50
C VAL A 339 -5.41 16.12 -9.54
N VAL A 340 -5.29 15.47 -8.38
CA VAL A 340 -5.37 14.01 -8.26
C VAL A 340 -6.74 13.50 -8.73
N GLY A 341 -7.83 14.16 -8.34
CA GLY A 341 -9.18 13.81 -8.77
C GLY A 341 -9.38 13.93 -10.28
N GLY A 342 -8.75 14.92 -10.93
CA GLY A 342 -8.72 15.07 -12.38
C GLY A 342 -8.03 13.89 -13.07
N ALA A 343 -6.83 13.53 -12.63
CA ALA A 343 -6.06 12.41 -13.17
C ALA A 343 -6.81 11.07 -13.00
N VAL A 344 -7.39 10.83 -11.83
CA VAL A 344 -8.20 9.63 -11.55
C VAL A 344 -9.42 9.54 -12.47
N ARG A 345 -10.09 10.67 -12.75
CA ARG A 345 -11.23 10.71 -13.68
C ARG A 345 -10.83 10.36 -15.11
N GLU A 346 -9.68 10.82 -15.58
CA GLU A 346 -9.19 10.47 -16.93
C GLU A 346 -8.91 8.97 -17.05
N GLY A 347 -8.22 8.36 -16.08
CA GLY A 347 -8.06 6.91 -16.03
C GLY A 347 -9.39 6.15 -15.94
N GLY A 348 -10.35 6.67 -15.18
CA GLY A 348 -11.70 6.09 -15.07
C GLY A 348 -12.50 6.12 -16.38
N LYS A 349 -12.29 7.12 -17.24
CA LYS A 349 -12.93 7.17 -18.58
C LYS A 349 -12.48 6.03 -19.47
N VAL A 350 -11.20 5.68 -19.43
CA VAL A 350 -10.66 4.54 -20.18
C VAL A 350 -11.32 3.24 -19.71
N LEU A 351 -11.37 3.03 -18.40
CA LEU A 351 -12.03 1.86 -17.83
C LEU A 351 -13.51 1.77 -18.24
N TYR A 352 -14.23 2.90 -18.22
CA TYR A 352 -15.64 2.93 -18.59
C TYR A 352 -15.86 2.66 -20.09
N LYS A 353 -14.95 3.11 -20.96
CA LYS A 353 -14.98 2.83 -22.39
C LYS A 353 -14.87 1.31 -22.63
N HIS A 354 -13.91 0.66 -21.98
CA HIS A 354 -13.74 -0.79 -22.07
C HIS A 354 -14.96 -1.55 -21.53
N ARG A 355 -15.53 -1.12 -20.38
CA ARG A 355 -16.77 -1.72 -19.83
C ARG A 355 -17.97 -1.67 -20.77
N LYS A 356 -18.15 -0.60 -21.56
CA LYS A 356 -19.26 -0.51 -22.52
C LYS A 356 -19.14 -1.50 -23.67
N THR A 357 -17.93 -1.88 -24.03
CA THR A 357 -17.69 -2.85 -25.11
C THR A 357 -18.15 -4.27 -24.74
N PHE A 358 -18.31 -4.57 -23.43
CA PHE A 358 -18.74 -5.88 -22.93
C PHE A 358 -20.26 -6.00 -22.66
N LEU A 359 -21.00 -4.90 -22.71
CA LEU A 359 -22.44 -4.89 -22.49
C LEU A 359 -23.25 -4.96 -23.77
N HIS A 360 -22.58 -5.12 -24.90
CA HIS A 360 -23.14 -5.37 -26.23
C HIS A 360 -22.60 -6.67 -26.82
#